data_acc2f84a73315ea2d750a3cb054e238d
#
_entry.id   acc2f84a73315ea2d750a3cb054e238d
#
_cell.length_a   1.000
_cell.length_b   1.000
_cell.length_c   1.000
_cell.angle_alpha   90.00
_cell.angle_beta   90.00
_cell.angle_gamma   90.00
#
_symmetry.space_group_name_H-M   'P 1'
#
loop_
_entity.id
_entity.type
_entity.pdbx_description
1 polymer ?
#
loop_
_entity_poly.entity_id
_entity_poly.type
_entity_poly.pdbx_seq_one_letter_code
_entity_poly.pdbx_strand_id
1 'polypeptide(L)'
;MQQVSIQYYNSPCGELILASVGNELCLCDWNEMPCAERNKLRLSRYMKAEFKIETSSILEQTKKQLDEYFAGNRKIFDIPLHPVGTDFQKKVWNALLDIPYGETRSYKEIAINIGKPNGIRAVAGAIGANGISIFIPCHRVIGSDHSLTGFAGGLTAKRILLEIESERMQHKMLFFK
;
A
#
# COMPACT_ATOMS: atom_id res chain seq x y z
N MET A 1 20.26 -4.95 -16.41
CA MET A 1 19.14 -5.40 -15.54
C MET A 1 19.31 -4.71 -14.19
N GLN A 2 18.21 -4.25 -13.64
CA GLN A 2 18.23 -3.66 -12.29
C GLN A 2 18.11 -4.76 -11.25
N GLN A 3 18.98 -4.77 -10.25
CA GLN A 3 18.88 -5.68 -9.13
C GLN A 3 17.81 -5.17 -8.16
N VAL A 4 16.87 -6.04 -7.81
CA VAL A 4 15.78 -5.78 -6.88
C VAL A 4 15.94 -6.71 -5.69
N SER A 5 16.17 -6.13 -4.53
CA SER A 5 16.30 -6.88 -3.26
C SER A 5 14.92 -7.20 -2.71
N ILE A 6 14.71 -8.43 -2.26
CA ILE A 6 13.45 -8.91 -1.69
C ILE A 6 13.64 -9.36 -0.25
N GLN A 7 12.68 -9.01 0.60
CA GLN A 7 12.52 -9.51 1.97
C GLN A 7 11.05 -9.80 2.25
N TYR A 8 10.79 -10.61 3.27
CA TYR A 8 9.45 -10.92 3.75
C TYR A 8 9.23 -10.31 5.13
N TYR A 9 7.99 -9.95 5.43
CA TYR A 9 7.59 -9.32 6.68
C TYR A 9 6.28 -9.90 7.19
N ASN A 10 6.27 -10.45 8.40
CA ASN A 10 5.06 -10.97 9.03
C ASN A 10 4.30 -9.83 9.70
N SER A 11 3.18 -9.44 9.10
CA SER A 11 2.30 -8.41 9.64
C SER A 11 1.10 -9.03 10.38
N PRO A 12 0.38 -8.25 11.21
CA PRO A 12 -0.88 -8.70 11.83
C PRO A 12 -1.98 -9.07 10.83
N CYS A 13 -1.85 -8.66 9.58
CA CYS A 13 -2.82 -8.95 8.52
C CYS A 13 -2.26 -9.83 7.38
N GLY A 14 -1.21 -10.59 7.66
CA GLY A 14 -0.61 -11.56 6.74
C GLY A 14 0.85 -11.24 6.39
N GLU A 15 1.51 -12.18 5.76
CA GLU A 15 2.89 -12.00 5.29
C GLU A 15 2.95 -11.06 4.09
N LEU A 16 3.79 -10.05 4.20
CA LEU A 16 4.09 -9.12 3.12
C LEU A 16 5.40 -9.49 2.43
N ILE A 17 5.43 -9.33 1.12
CA ILE A 17 6.66 -9.29 0.32
C ILE A 17 7.06 -7.83 0.12
N LEU A 18 8.30 -7.51 0.44
CA LEU A 18 8.89 -6.19 0.28
C LEU A 18 9.98 -6.25 -0.76
N ALA A 19 10.05 -5.26 -1.64
CA ALA A 19 11.15 -5.16 -2.59
C ALA A 19 11.65 -3.73 -2.73
N SER A 20 12.96 -3.62 -2.90
CA SER A 20 13.64 -2.33 -3.10
C SER A 20 14.53 -2.34 -4.33
N VAL A 21 14.65 -1.17 -4.94
CA VAL A 21 15.61 -0.86 -6.00
C VAL A 21 16.39 0.39 -5.59
N GLY A 22 17.71 0.28 -5.56
CA GLY A 22 18.52 1.38 -4.99
C GLY A 22 18.06 1.71 -3.57
N ASN A 23 17.73 2.96 -3.33
CA ASN A 23 17.26 3.47 -2.04
C ASN A 23 15.75 3.71 -1.99
N GLU A 24 14.99 3.06 -2.85
CA GLU A 24 13.55 3.25 -2.95
C GLU A 24 12.79 1.92 -2.78
N LEU A 25 11.64 1.97 -2.12
CA LEU A 25 10.72 0.84 -2.02
C LEU A 25 9.89 0.74 -3.30
N CYS A 26 9.90 -0.42 -3.97
CA CYS A 26 9.16 -0.63 -5.20
C CYS A 26 8.05 -1.70 -5.09
N LEU A 27 7.99 -2.44 -4.00
CA LEU A 27 6.94 -3.43 -3.72
C LEU A 27 6.68 -3.53 -2.22
N CYS A 28 5.42 -3.54 -1.85
CA CYS A 28 4.88 -3.97 -0.55
C CYS A 28 3.50 -4.55 -0.81
N ASP A 29 3.38 -5.87 -0.75
CA ASP A 29 2.14 -6.56 -1.10
C ASP A 29 1.99 -7.86 -0.32
N TRP A 30 0.80 -8.45 -0.30
CA TRP A 30 0.52 -9.71 0.40
C TRP A 30 1.07 -10.89 -0.40
N ASN A 31 2.05 -11.58 0.17
CA ASN A 31 2.84 -12.62 -0.53
C ASN A 31 1.98 -13.78 -1.05
N GLU A 32 0.98 -14.20 -0.29
CA GLU A 32 0.11 -15.33 -0.66
C GLU A 32 -1.07 -14.94 -1.57
N MET A 33 -1.18 -13.66 -1.93
CA MET A 33 -2.27 -13.17 -2.79
C MET A 33 -1.81 -13.03 -4.25
N PRO A 34 -2.72 -13.25 -5.23
CA PRO A 34 -2.38 -13.13 -6.66
C PRO A 34 -1.80 -11.77 -7.06
N CYS A 35 -2.07 -10.74 -6.30
CA CYS A 35 -1.55 -9.39 -6.55
C CYS A 35 -0.02 -9.31 -6.47
N ALA A 36 0.61 -10.03 -5.55
CA ALA A 36 2.07 -10.03 -5.42
C ALA A 36 2.77 -10.53 -6.69
N GLU A 37 2.29 -11.63 -7.25
CA GLU A 37 2.86 -12.17 -8.49
C GLU A 37 2.64 -11.23 -9.67
N ARG A 38 1.43 -10.69 -9.81
CA ARG A 38 1.11 -9.69 -10.83
C ARG A 38 2.03 -8.47 -10.74
N ASN A 39 2.28 -7.97 -9.54
CA ASN A 39 3.13 -6.81 -9.33
C ASN A 39 4.61 -7.11 -9.55
N LYS A 40 5.11 -8.30 -9.19
CA LYS A 40 6.46 -8.76 -9.56
C LYS A 40 6.64 -8.83 -11.08
N LEU A 41 5.67 -9.38 -11.80
CA LEU A 41 5.69 -9.41 -13.26
C LEU A 41 5.73 -8.00 -13.87
N ARG A 42 5.00 -7.05 -13.27
CA ARG A 42 5.06 -5.65 -13.70
C ARG A 42 6.46 -5.06 -13.49
N LEU A 43 7.06 -5.25 -12.33
CA LEU A 43 8.43 -4.82 -12.07
C LEU A 43 9.41 -5.40 -13.08
N SER A 44 9.31 -6.71 -13.37
CA SER A 44 10.15 -7.39 -14.37
C SER A 44 10.03 -6.74 -15.75
N ARG A 45 8.83 -6.41 -16.18
CA ARG A 45 8.59 -5.81 -17.51
C ARG A 45 9.10 -4.39 -17.63
N TYR A 46 8.83 -3.55 -16.63
CA TYR A 46 9.18 -2.12 -16.68
C TYR A 46 10.65 -1.85 -16.38
N MET A 47 11.24 -2.62 -15.46
CA MET A 47 12.58 -2.35 -14.94
C MET A 47 13.63 -3.36 -15.44
N LYS A 48 13.22 -4.40 -16.19
CA LYS A 48 14.08 -5.55 -16.48
C LYS A 48 14.74 -6.07 -15.20
N ALA A 49 13.91 -6.26 -14.16
CA ALA A 49 14.36 -6.54 -12.81
C ALA A 49 14.90 -7.98 -12.68
N GLU A 50 16.00 -8.10 -11.96
CA GLU A 50 16.50 -9.35 -11.41
C GLU A 50 16.25 -9.36 -9.89
N PHE A 51 15.46 -10.33 -9.42
CA PHE A 51 15.07 -10.42 -8.02
C PHE A 51 16.06 -11.26 -7.23
N LYS A 52 16.48 -10.77 -6.09
CA LYS A 52 17.38 -11.46 -5.18
C LYS A 52 16.90 -11.34 -3.75
N ILE A 53 16.83 -12.48 -3.05
CA ILE A 53 16.50 -12.48 -1.62
C ILE A 53 17.74 -12.04 -0.87
N GLU A 54 17.73 -10.77 -0.48
CA GLU A 54 18.79 -10.14 0.29
C GLU A 54 18.24 -8.92 1.02
N THR A 55 18.93 -8.47 2.05
CA THR A 55 18.55 -7.24 2.73
C THR A 55 19.13 -6.00 2.04
N SER A 56 18.51 -4.86 2.30
CA SER A 56 19.02 -3.55 1.92
C SER A 56 18.69 -2.55 3.03
N SER A 57 19.42 -1.44 3.06
CA SER A 57 19.18 -0.38 4.04
C SER A 57 17.72 0.11 4.02
N ILE A 58 17.16 0.28 2.83
CA ILE A 58 15.77 0.73 2.70
C ILE A 58 14.76 -0.33 3.17
N LEU A 59 15.02 -1.62 2.95
CA LEU A 59 14.16 -2.69 3.43
C LEU A 59 14.19 -2.82 4.96
N GLU A 60 15.33 -2.61 5.59
CA GLU A 60 15.43 -2.56 7.06
C GLU A 60 14.65 -1.37 7.64
N GLN A 61 14.76 -0.19 7.04
CA GLN A 61 13.96 0.97 7.42
C GLN A 61 12.47 0.74 7.20
N THR A 62 12.09 0.11 6.10
CA THR A 62 10.71 -0.25 5.78
C THR A 62 10.11 -1.16 6.85
N LYS A 63 10.83 -2.23 7.24
CA LYS A 63 10.40 -3.12 8.30
C LYS A 63 10.23 -2.39 9.64
N LYS A 64 11.19 -1.56 10.01
CA LYS A 64 11.12 -0.76 11.22
C LYS A 64 9.89 0.15 11.23
N GLN A 65 9.60 0.83 10.14
CA GLN A 65 8.44 1.71 10.05
C GLN A 65 7.12 0.94 10.04
N LEU A 66 7.08 -0.26 9.46
CA LEU A 66 5.93 -1.15 9.56
C LEU A 66 5.70 -1.62 11.01
N ASP A 67 6.75 -1.98 11.74
CA ASP A 67 6.66 -2.33 13.16
C ASP A 67 6.05 -1.17 13.98
N GLU A 68 6.53 0.04 13.75
CA GLU A 68 6.03 1.24 14.41
C GLU A 68 4.56 1.53 14.03
N TYR A 69 4.20 1.36 12.75
CA TYR A 69 2.83 1.55 12.26
C TYR A 69 1.85 0.55 12.88
N PHE A 70 2.18 -0.74 12.86
CA PHE A 70 1.32 -1.77 13.44
C PHE A 70 1.25 -1.71 14.97
N ALA A 71 2.23 -1.11 15.63
CA ALA A 71 2.18 -0.80 17.06
C ALA A 71 1.37 0.47 17.38
N GLY A 72 0.88 1.20 16.38
CA GLY A 72 0.15 2.46 16.55
C GLY A 72 1.02 3.68 16.85
N ASN A 73 2.34 3.56 16.68
CA ASN A 73 3.32 4.60 17.03
C ASN A 73 3.75 5.45 15.83
N ARG A 74 3.37 5.06 14.61
CA ARG A 74 3.70 5.79 13.38
C ARG A 74 2.45 6.07 12.55
N LYS A 75 2.28 7.33 12.17
CA LYS A 75 1.17 7.78 11.31
C LYS A 75 1.63 8.16 9.89
N ILE A 76 2.88 8.53 9.72
CA ILE A 76 3.45 8.99 8.46
C ILE A 76 4.71 8.17 8.15
N PHE A 77 4.77 7.67 6.92
CA PHE A 77 5.96 7.00 6.40
C PHE A 77 6.88 7.99 5.69
N ASP A 78 8.19 7.83 5.84
CA ASP A 78 9.21 8.63 5.16
C ASP A 78 10.13 7.80 4.24
N ILE A 79 9.66 6.62 3.85
CA ILE A 79 10.34 5.74 2.90
C ILE A 79 10.20 6.30 1.49
N PRO A 80 11.30 6.52 0.74
CA PRO A 80 11.22 6.87 -0.67
C PRO A 80 10.56 5.76 -1.48
N LEU A 81 9.59 6.12 -2.33
CA LEU A 81 8.79 5.16 -3.10
C LEU A 81 9.17 5.21 -4.58
N HIS A 82 9.23 4.04 -5.21
CA HIS A 82 9.42 3.86 -6.64
C HIS A 82 8.22 3.12 -7.26
N PRO A 83 7.07 3.80 -7.43
CA PRO A 83 5.88 3.17 -7.99
C PRO A 83 6.07 2.90 -9.49
N VAL A 84 5.81 1.66 -9.89
CA VAL A 84 5.92 1.21 -11.28
C VAL A 84 4.53 0.96 -11.85
N GLY A 85 4.19 1.69 -12.90
CA GLY A 85 2.88 1.62 -13.54
C GLY A 85 2.72 2.65 -14.65
N THR A 86 1.51 2.70 -15.24
CA THR A 86 1.15 3.69 -16.25
C THR A 86 1.05 5.10 -15.65
N ASP A 87 1.09 6.12 -16.49
CA ASP A 87 0.93 7.51 -16.03
C ASP A 87 -0.41 7.72 -15.32
N PHE A 88 -1.48 7.10 -15.81
CA PHE A 88 -2.80 7.14 -15.16
C PHE A 88 -2.78 6.49 -13.78
N GLN A 89 -2.16 5.30 -13.65
CA GLN A 89 -2.03 4.63 -12.36
C GLN A 89 -1.23 5.49 -11.37
N LYS A 90 -0.12 6.05 -11.78
CA LYS A 90 0.70 6.94 -10.96
C LYS A 90 -0.05 8.19 -10.51
N LYS A 91 -0.87 8.77 -11.40
CA LYS A 91 -1.74 9.90 -11.06
C LYS A 91 -2.74 9.54 -9.98
N VAL A 92 -3.37 8.37 -10.07
CA VAL A 92 -4.29 7.86 -9.05
C VAL A 92 -3.55 7.63 -7.73
N TRP A 93 -2.40 6.95 -7.76
CA TRP A 93 -1.61 6.66 -6.56
C TRP A 93 -1.11 7.92 -5.85
N ASN A 94 -0.73 8.96 -6.59
CA ASN A 94 -0.39 10.26 -6.01
C ASN A 94 -1.57 10.89 -5.27
N ALA A 95 -2.79 10.76 -5.81
CA ALA A 95 -4.00 11.24 -5.14
C ALA A 95 -4.27 10.46 -3.83
N LEU A 96 -3.92 9.17 -3.77
CA LEU A 96 -4.06 8.39 -2.54
C LEU A 96 -3.11 8.86 -1.44
N LEU A 97 -1.92 9.33 -1.79
CA LEU A 97 -0.94 9.84 -0.82
C LEU A 97 -1.44 11.09 -0.08
N ASP A 98 -2.41 11.80 -0.63
CA ASP A 98 -3.03 12.98 -0.02
C ASP A 98 -4.11 12.62 1.01
N ILE A 99 -4.49 11.35 1.16
CA ILE A 99 -5.47 10.93 2.16
C ILE A 99 -4.78 10.80 3.51
N PRO A 100 -5.14 11.65 4.50
CA PRO A 100 -4.49 11.60 5.81
C PRO A 100 -4.73 10.29 6.56
N TYR A 101 -3.83 9.97 7.46
CA TYR A 101 -4.00 8.88 8.42
C TYR A 101 -5.30 9.04 9.21
N GLY A 102 -6.07 7.96 9.30
CA GLY A 102 -7.36 7.95 10.00
C GLY A 102 -8.54 8.50 9.21
N GLU A 103 -8.31 8.95 7.97
CA GLU A 103 -9.37 9.42 7.08
C GLU A 103 -9.61 8.45 5.93
N THR A 104 -10.80 8.53 5.37
CA THR A 104 -11.19 7.76 4.18
C THR A 104 -11.75 8.66 3.09
N ARG A 105 -11.67 8.18 1.86
CA ARG A 105 -12.31 8.80 0.68
C ARG A 105 -13.05 7.72 -0.10
N SER A 106 -14.11 8.11 -0.80
CA SER A 106 -14.77 7.21 -1.73
C SER A 106 -14.02 7.15 -3.08
N TYR A 107 -14.23 6.10 -3.83
CA TYR A 107 -13.75 5.99 -5.22
C TYR A 107 -14.20 7.17 -6.08
N LYS A 108 -15.42 7.64 -5.86
CA LYS A 108 -15.99 8.81 -6.54
C LYS A 108 -15.22 10.08 -6.22
N GLU A 109 -14.90 10.32 -4.95
CA GLU A 109 -14.10 11.49 -4.52
C GLU A 109 -12.72 11.47 -5.16
N ILE A 110 -12.06 10.32 -5.22
CA ILE A 110 -10.77 10.19 -5.92
C ILE A 110 -10.93 10.49 -7.42
N ALA A 111 -11.96 9.95 -8.07
CA ALA A 111 -12.22 10.19 -9.50
C ALA A 111 -12.43 11.69 -9.80
N ILE A 112 -13.19 12.37 -8.95
CA ILE A 112 -13.41 13.82 -9.07
C ILE A 112 -12.09 14.58 -8.88
N ASN A 113 -11.32 14.24 -7.84
CA ASN A 113 -10.06 14.89 -7.51
C ASN A 113 -9.04 14.83 -8.66
N ILE A 114 -8.95 13.72 -9.37
CA ILE A 114 -8.03 13.58 -10.52
C ILE A 114 -8.61 14.10 -11.85
N GLY A 115 -9.80 14.70 -11.82
CA GLY A 115 -10.45 15.25 -13.02
C GLY A 115 -11.09 14.19 -13.95
N LYS A 116 -11.48 13.04 -13.41
CA LYS A 116 -12.12 11.92 -14.12
C LYS A 116 -13.43 11.49 -13.44
N PRO A 117 -14.42 12.39 -13.25
CA PRO A 117 -15.62 12.10 -12.47
C PRO A 117 -16.44 10.92 -13.03
N ASN A 118 -16.38 10.66 -14.33
CA ASN A 118 -17.06 9.53 -15.00
C ASN A 118 -16.19 8.28 -15.10
N GLY A 119 -14.95 8.31 -14.61
CA GLY A 119 -13.96 7.24 -14.71
C GLY A 119 -13.83 6.40 -13.45
N ILE A 120 -14.88 6.23 -12.64
CA ILE A 120 -14.82 5.54 -11.35
C ILE A 120 -14.28 4.11 -11.48
N ARG A 121 -14.68 3.35 -12.49
CA ARG A 121 -14.18 1.98 -12.74
C ARG A 121 -12.69 1.97 -13.05
N ALA A 122 -12.22 2.88 -13.91
CA ALA A 122 -10.80 2.99 -14.24
C ALA A 122 -9.97 3.39 -13.02
N VAL A 123 -10.49 4.31 -12.21
CA VAL A 123 -9.86 4.72 -10.94
C VAL A 123 -9.80 3.55 -9.97
N ALA A 124 -10.89 2.80 -9.78
CA ALA A 124 -10.92 1.62 -8.94
C ALA A 124 -9.92 0.54 -9.42
N GLY A 125 -9.81 0.32 -10.72
CA GLY A 125 -8.81 -0.56 -11.32
C GLY A 125 -7.38 -0.12 -11.03
N ALA A 126 -7.09 1.18 -11.14
CA ALA A 126 -5.79 1.74 -10.82
C ALA A 126 -5.45 1.61 -9.33
N ILE A 127 -6.43 1.84 -8.44
CA ILE A 127 -6.27 1.64 -6.99
C ILE A 127 -5.95 0.18 -6.69
N GLY A 128 -6.68 -0.77 -7.27
CA GLY A 128 -6.43 -2.20 -7.14
C GLY A 128 -5.09 -2.68 -7.72
N ALA A 129 -4.49 -1.90 -8.61
CA ALA A 129 -3.18 -2.17 -9.20
C ALA A 129 -2.01 -1.63 -8.37
N ASN A 130 -2.26 -0.97 -7.25
CA ASN A 130 -1.22 -0.48 -6.34
C ASN A 130 -0.32 -1.64 -5.88
N GLY A 131 0.99 -1.51 -6.13
CA GLY A 131 1.99 -2.50 -5.73
C GLY A 131 2.77 -2.12 -4.47
N ILE A 132 2.48 -0.97 -3.86
CA ILE A 132 3.14 -0.51 -2.63
C ILE A 132 2.07 -0.24 -1.57
N SER A 133 1.35 -1.30 -1.21
CA SER A 133 0.26 -1.24 -0.23
C SER A 133 0.73 -0.72 1.12
N ILE A 134 -0.15 -0.10 1.87
CA ILE A 134 0.09 0.56 3.17
C ILE A 134 0.82 1.91 3.00
N PHE A 135 1.96 1.95 2.32
CA PHE A 135 2.71 3.19 2.04
C PHE A 135 1.95 4.11 1.09
N ILE A 136 1.38 3.54 0.02
CA ILE A 136 0.36 4.22 -0.80
C ILE A 136 -1.00 3.72 -0.27
N PRO A 137 -1.76 4.53 0.46
CA PRO A 137 -2.83 4.06 1.33
C PRO A 137 -4.12 3.72 0.58
N CYS A 138 -4.09 2.73 -0.32
CA CYS A 138 -5.28 2.27 -1.03
C CYS A 138 -6.36 1.70 -0.11
N HIS A 139 -6.00 1.26 1.09
CA HIS A 139 -6.96 0.81 2.12
C HIS A 139 -7.86 1.95 2.63
N ARG A 140 -7.48 3.21 2.45
CA ARG A 140 -8.29 4.39 2.84
C ARG A 140 -9.37 4.76 1.82
N VAL A 141 -9.49 3.99 0.72
CA VAL A 141 -10.56 4.18 -0.26
C VAL A 141 -11.67 3.16 -0.04
N ILE A 142 -12.89 3.64 0.15
CA ILE A 142 -14.08 2.85 0.47
C ILE A 142 -15.23 3.17 -0.48
N GLY A 143 -16.31 2.38 -0.43
CA GLY A 143 -17.53 2.68 -1.18
C GLY A 143 -18.19 3.97 -0.71
N SER A 144 -18.98 4.61 -1.57
CA SER A 144 -19.73 5.84 -1.25
C SER A 144 -20.78 5.62 -0.15
N ASP A 145 -21.22 4.38 0.05
CA ASP A 145 -22.09 3.93 1.14
C ASP A 145 -21.32 3.50 2.41
N HIS A 146 -20.03 3.82 2.48
CA HIS A 146 -19.08 3.42 3.53
C HIS A 146 -18.81 1.91 3.61
N SER A 147 -19.21 1.12 2.61
CA SER A 147 -18.89 -0.31 2.55
C SER A 147 -17.42 -0.53 2.22
N LEU A 148 -16.85 -1.61 2.78
CA LEU A 148 -15.52 -2.08 2.42
C LEU A 148 -15.65 -2.92 1.14
N THR A 149 -15.08 -2.42 0.05
CA THR A 149 -15.08 -3.08 -1.24
C THR A 149 -13.68 -3.20 -1.78
N GLY A 150 -13.38 -4.32 -2.44
CA GLY A 150 -12.18 -4.56 -3.20
C GLY A 150 -10.86 -4.16 -2.51
N PHE A 151 -10.06 -5.13 -2.13
CA PHE A 151 -8.73 -4.86 -1.61
C PHE A 151 -7.78 -6.02 -1.96
N ALA A 152 -6.58 -5.70 -2.44
CA ALA A 152 -5.60 -6.71 -2.89
C ALA A 152 -5.22 -7.69 -1.77
N GLY A 153 -5.12 -7.23 -0.54
CA GLY A 153 -4.83 -8.05 0.64
C GLY A 153 -6.06 -8.73 1.25
N GLY A 154 -7.24 -8.57 0.64
CA GLY A 154 -8.52 -9.07 1.19
C GLY A 154 -9.20 -8.09 2.16
N LEU A 155 -10.51 -8.24 2.32
CA LEU A 155 -11.31 -7.30 3.14
C LEU A 155 -10.96 -7.37 4.64
N THR A 156 -10.50 -8.51 5.13
CA THR A 156 -10.03 -8.65 6.52
C THR A 156 -8.80 -7.78 6.77
N ALA A 157 -7.82 -7.81 5.87
CA ALA A 157 -6.63 -6.95 5.96
C ALA A 157 -7.00 -5.47 5.89
N LYS A 158 -7.88 -5.10 4.96
CA LYS A 158 -8.37 -3.72 4.83
C LYS A 158 -9.02 -3.22 6.12
N ARG A 159 -9.87 -4.03 6.73
CA ARG A 159 -10.53 -3.72 8.00
C ARG A 159 -9.51 -3.53 9.12
N ILE A 160 -8.53 -4.43 9.25
CA ILE A 160 -7.49 -4.33 10.27
C ILE A 160 -6.70 -3.01 10.12
N LEU A 161 -6.30 -2.65 8.90
CA LEU A 161 -5.58 -1.40 8.64
C LEU A 161 -6.40 -0.17 9.01
N LEU A 162 -7.68 -0.13 8.64
CA LEU A 162 -8.58 0.96 8.99
C LEU A 162 -8.84 1.04 10.50
N GLU A 163 -8.95 -0.10 11.19
CA GLU A 163 -9.10 -0.15 12.64
C GLU A 163 -7.86 0.39 13.36
N ILE A 164 -6.65 0.03 12.91
CA ILE A 164 -5.39 0.56 13.44
C ILE A 164 -5.36 2.09 13.34
N GLU A 165 -5.83 2.64 12.22
CA GLU A 165 -5.82 4.07 11.96
C GLU A 165 -6.99 4.81 12.63
N SER A 166 -7.99 4.11 13.14
CA SER A 166 -9.14 4.74 13.79
C SER A 166 -8.82 5.20 15.22
N GLU A 167 -9.39 6.34 15.62
CA GLU A 167 -9.24 6.86 17.00
C GLU A 167 -9.74 5.89 18.08
N ARG A 168 -10.71 5.03 17.74
CA ARG A 168 -11.26 4.01 18.66
C ARG A 168 -10.23 2.99 19.08
N MET A 169 -9.31 2.62 18.21
CA MET A 169 -8.24 1.66 18.54
C MET A 169 -7.13 2.33 19.35
N GLN A 170 -6.80 3.59 19.06
CA GLN A 170 -5.86 4.36 19.87
C GLN A 170 -6.34 4.46 21.33
N HIS A 171 -7.64 4.63 21.55
CA HIS A 171 -8.24 4.64 22.90
C HIS A 171 -8.18 3.26 23.58
N LYS A 172 -8.48 2.17 22.85
CA LYS A 172 -8.36 0.81 23.39
C LYS A 172 -6.94 0.44 23.80
N MET A 173 -5.93 0.81 23.02
CA MET A 173 -4.52 0.56 23.35
C MET A 173 -4.04 1.33 24.58
N LEU A 174 -4.62 2.50 24.88
CA LEU A 174 -4.31 3.29 26.07
C LEU A 174 -4.87 2.68 27.36
N PHE A 175 -5.96 1.89 27.27
CA PHE A 175 -6.62 1.27 28.43
C PHE A 175 -6.16 -0.17 28.74
N PHE A 176 -5.35 -0.79 27.88
CA PHE A 176 -4.84 -2.17 28.05
C PHE A 176 -3.32 -2.25 28.28
N LYS A 177 -2.69 -1.16 28.71
CA LYS A 177 -1.29 -1.17 29.18
C LYS A 177 -1.24 -1.46 30.66
#